data_c1893592793e38d15248d9ca585d7217
#
_entry.id   c1893592793e38d15248d9ca585d7217
#
_cell.length_a   1.000
_cell.length_b   1.000
_cell.length_c   1.000
_cell.angle_alpha   90.00
_cell.angle_beta   90.00
_cell.angle_gamma   90.00
#
_symmetry.space_group_name_H-M   'P 1'
#
loop_
_entity.id
_entity.type
_entity.pdbx_description
1 polymer ?
#
loop_
_entity_poly.entity_id
_entity_poly.type
_entity_poly.pdbx_seq_one_letter_code
_entity_poly.pdbx_strand_id
1 'polypeptide(L)'
;QEGVELRQAGLAQPVLVLGNLTHPDELRACLHWQLMPTLSGMREALLCQNLAAGSGRAMAVHLKLDTGMSRLGAPWQEGQRLVEAIAALEAVQLAGVYSHLADADAPGAGLDPLTRQQQQQFEAVLTGLQQAGLPSGARHLANSAATLRSPGLHYDLVRVGLALYGHRPAAHLGGGLALQPAMQVRAR
;
A
#
# COMPACT_ATOMS: atom_id res chain seq x y z
N GLN A 1 -12.71 -2.00 -10.57
CA GLN A 1 -14.07 -2.57 -10.43
C GLN A 1 -14.47 -2.71 -8.97
N GLU A 2 -13.77 -3.50 -8.12
CA GLU A 2 -14.09 -3.74 -6.69
C GLU A 2 -14.34 -2.45 -5.89
N GLY A 3 -13.49 -1.44 -6.03
CA GLY A 3 -13.69 -0.15 -5.36
C GLY A 3 -14.97 0.57 -5.76
N VAL A 4 -15.37 0.46 -7.03
CA VAL A 4 -16.64 1.00 -7.54
C VAL A 4 -17.82 0.27 -6.91
N GLU A 5 -17.78 -1.06 -6.85
CA GLU A 5 -18.82 -1.88 -6.21
C GLU A 5 -18.98 -1.53 -4.72
N LEU A 6 -17.88 -1.30 -4.01
CA LEU A 6 -17.93 -0.83 -2.62
C LEU A 6 -18.62 0.52 -2.49
N ARG A 7 -18.33 1.47 -3.39
CA ARG A 7 -19.00 2.79 -3.40
C ARG A 7 -20.50 2.67 -3.73
N GLN A 8 -20.84 1.84 -4.71
CA GLN A 8 -22.25 1.57 -5.05
C GLN A 8 -23.02 0.90 -3.92
N ALA A 9 -22.33 0.09 -3.09
CA ALA A 9 -22.87 -0.48 -1.85
C ALA A 9 -22.96 0.52 -0.69
N GLY A 10 -22.60 1.80 -0.89
CA GLY A 10 -22.71 2.85 0.12
C GLY A 10 -21.55 2.99 1.08
N LEU A 11 -20.41 2.28 0.87
CA LEU A 11 -19.22 2.45 1.71
C LEU A 11 -18.57 3.81 1.46
N ALA A 12 -18.51 4.64 2.51
CA ALA A 12 -17.91 5.98 2.48
C ALA A 12 -16.44 6.00 2.94
N GLN A 13 -15.97 4.95 3.61
CA GLN A 13 -14.60 4.85 4.14
C GLN A 13 -13.56 5.00 3.02
N PRO A 14 -12.34 5.51 3.33
CA PRO A 14 -11.27 5.57 2.35
C PRO A 14 -10.98 4.19 1.73
N VAL A 15 -10.86 4.14 0.40
CA VAL A 15 -10.59 2.90 -0.34
C VAL A 15 -9.30 3.09 -1.14
N LEU A 16 -8.28 2.31 -0.78
CA LEU A 16 -7.00 2.24 -1.51
C LEU A 16 -7.03 1.10 -2.52
N VAL A 17 -6.77 1.41 -3.77
CA VAL A 17 -6.60 0.41 -4.85
C VAL A 17 -5.14 -0.03 -4.87
N LEU A 18 -4.87 -1.26 -4.43
CA LEU A 18 -3.50 -1.80 -4.32
C LEU A 18 -2.88 -2.25 -5.66
N GLY A 19 -3.71 -2.40 -6.70
CA GLY A 19 -3.26 -2.72 -8.06
C GLY A 19 -2.61 -1.52 -8.75
N ASN A 20 -1.73 -1.80 -9.70
CA ASN A 20 -1.13 -0.76 -10.53
C ASN A 20 -2.12 -0.34 -11.63
N LEU A 21 -2.59 0.90 -11.58
CA LEU A 21 -3.51 1.47 -12.55
C LEU A 21 -2.70 2.35 -13.51
N THR A 22 -2.59 1.93 -14.77
CA THR A 22 -1.80 2.64 -15.78
C THR A 22 -2.65 3.24 -16.90
N HIS A 23 -3.92 2.83 -16.99
CA HIS A 23 -4.83 3.33 -18.01
C HIS A 23 -5.57 4.59 -17.52
N PRO A 24 -5.68 5.65 -18.34
CA PRO A 24 -6.36 6.89 -17.95
C PRO A 24 -7.81 6.69 -17.49
N ASP A 25 -8.55 5.75 -18.08
CA ASP A 25 -9.95 5.51 -17.70
C ASP A 25 -10.09 4.89 -16.30
N GLU A 26 -9.13 4.05 -15.88
CA GLU A 26 -9.09 3.50 -14.54
C GLU A 26 -8.82 4.60 -13.49
N LEU A 27 -7.88 5.51 -13.79
CA LEU A 27 -7.59 6.67 -12.94
C LEU A 27 -8.75 7.68 -12.92
N ARG A 28 -9.43 7.86 -14.06
CA ARG A 28 -10.66 8.68 -14.14
C ARG A 28 -11.78 8.08 -13.28
N ALA A 29 -11.92 6.75 -13.27
CA ALA A 29 -12.85 6.09 -12.36
C ALA A 29 -12.45 6.28 -10.90
N CYS A 30 -11.15 6.24 -10.56
CA CYS A 30 -10.68 6.54 -9.20
C CYS A 30 -11.05 7.98 -8.79
N LEU A 31 -10.86 8.97 -9.65
CA LEU A 31 -11.25 10.34 -9.38
C LEU A 31 -12.76 10.47 -9.17
N HIS A 32 -13.57 9.88 -10.05
CA HIS A 32 -15.03 9.95 -9.97
C HIS A 32 -15.57 9.31 -8.68
N TRP A 33 -15.10 8.12 -8.36
CA TRP A 33 -15.55 7.33 -7.22
C TRP A 33 -14.77 7.61 -5.92
N GLN A 34 -13.89 8.61 -5.89
CA GLN A 34 -13.07 8.97 -4.74
C GLN A 34 -12.30 7.76 -4.17
N LEU A 35 -11.68 7.01 -5.07
CA LEU A 35 -10.76 5.93 -4.73
C LEU A 35 -9.33 6.46 -4.76
N MET A 36 -8.47 5.92 -3.91
CA MET A 36 -7.06 6.28 -3.87
C MET A 36 -6.25 5.28 -4.71
N PRO A 37 -5.71 5.67 -5.87
CA PRO A 37 -4.84 4.79 -6.65
C PRO A 37 -3.46 4.64 -6.02
N THR A 38 -2.83 3.51 -6.29
CA THR A 38 -1.40 3.28 -6.05
C THR A 38 -0.59 3.81 -7.22
N LEU A 39 0.44 4.59 -6.93
CA LEU A 39 1.44 5.05 -7.89
C LEU A 39 2.71 4.22 -7.75
N SER A 40 3.34 3.88 -8.87
CA SER A 40 4.65 3.23 -8.96
C SER A 40 5.71 4.14 -9.60
N GLY A 41 5.37 5.39 -9.93
CA GLY A 41 6.29 6.36 -10.51
C GLY A 41 5.61 7.67 -10.92
N MET A 42 6.39 8.56 -11.53
CA MET A 42 5.91 9.90 -11.95
C MET A 42 4.91 9.85 -13.09
N ARG A 43 4.95 8.82 -13.94
CA ARG A 43 3.99 8.71 -15.06
C ARG A 43 2.54 8.68 -14.56
N GLU A 44 2.24 7.82 -13.58
CA GLU A 44 0.92 7.72 -12.98
C GLU A 44 0.55 8.99 -12.21
N ALA A 45 1.54 9.61 -11.51
CA ALA A 45 1.33 10.88 -10.80
C ALA A 45 0.90 12.00 -11.75
N LEU A 46 1.57 12.14 -12.90
CA LEU A 46 1.24 13.14 -13.90
C LEU A 46 -0.12 12.89 -14.58
N LEU A 47 -0.48 11.61 -14.79
CA LEU A 47 -1.82 11.26 -15.26
C LEU A 47 -2.89 11.66 -14.24
N CYS A 48 -2.68 11.38 -12.95
CA CYS A 48 -3.57 11.82 -11.88
C CYS A 48 -3.68 13.35 -11.83
N GLN A 49 -2.56 14.07 -11.91
CA GLN A 49 -2.51 15.53 -11.97
C GLN A 49 -3.38 16.07 -13.13
N ASN A 50 -3.17 15.57 -14.34
CA ASN A 50 -3.88 16.04 -15.52
C ASN A 50 -5.39 15.76 -15.45
N LEU A 51 -5.78 14.61 -14.88
CA LEU A 51 -7.19 14.26 -14.72
C LEU A 51 -7.87 15.09 -13.63
N ALA A 52 -7.16 15.39 -12.55
CA ALA A 52 -7.70 16.09 -11.40
C ALA A 52 -7.68 17.62 -11.54
N ALA A 53 -6.75 18.19 -12.30
CA ALA A 53 -6.55 19.64 -12.43
C ALA A 53 -7.82 20.43 -12.82
N GLY A 54 -8.69 19.83 -13.67
CA GLY A 54 -9.96 20.45 -14.07
C GLY A 54 -11.15 20.10 -13.18
N SER A 55 -10.98 19.29 -12.13
CA SER A 55 -12.10 18.77 -11.32
C SER A 55 -12.40 19.58 -10.06
N GLY A 56 -11.55 20.54 -9.70
CA GLY A 56 -11.65 21.32 -8.46
C GLY A 56 -11.33 20.54 -7.19
N ARG A 57 -10.82 19.31 -7.30
CA ARG A 57 -10.46 18.44 -6.17
C ARG A 57 -9.13 17.74 -6.42
N ALA A 58 -8.26 17.70 -5.40
CA ALA A 58 -7.04 16.90 -5.47
C ALA A 58 -7.36 15.39 -5.37
N MET A 59 -6.62 14.59 -6.14
CA MET A 59 -6.69 13.14 -6.08
C MET A 59 -5.73 12.65 -4.98
N ALA A 60 -6.27 11.99 -3.95
CA ALA A 60 -5.47 11.34 -2.93
C ALA A 60 -4.84 10.06 -3.50
N VAL A 61 -3.54 9.87 -3.29
CA VAL A 61 -2.77 8.76 -3.86
C VAL A 61 -1.83 8.13 -2.83
N HIS A 62 -1.46 6.87 -3.01
CA HIS A 62 -0.38 6.24 -2.25
C HIS A 62 0.79 5.89 -3.18
N LEU A 63 2.01 6.22 -2.75
CA LEU A 63 3.23 5.81 -3.44
C LEU A 63 3.66 4.42 -2.94
N LYS A 64 3.79 3.49 -3.86
CA LYS A 64 4.34 2.16 -3.56
C LYS A 64 5.83 2.12 -3.89
N LEU A 65 6.61 1.65 -2.92
CA LEU A 65 8.05 1.40 -3.04
C LEU A 65 8.32 -0.09 -3.19
N ASP A 66 9.22 -0.45 -4.06
CA ASP A 66 9.78 -1.80 -4.11
C ASP A 66 11.04 -1.86 -3.24
N THR A 67 10.93 -2.55 -2.12
CA THR A 67 12.02 -2.84 -1.18
C THR A 67 12.51 -4.29 -1.29
N GLY A 68 12.17 -5.01 -2.37
CA GLY A 68 12.65 -6.37 -2.60
C GLY A 68 11.59 -7.41 -2.92
N MET A 69 10.30 -7.02 -3.06
CA MET A 69 9.25 -7.92 -3.57
C MET A 69 9.38 -8.11 -5.09
N SER A 70 9.94 -7.12 -5.81
CA SER A 70 10.23 -7.15 -7.25
C SER A 70 9.02 -7.46 -8.14
N ARG A 71 7.86 -6.93 -7.74
CA ARG A 71 6.60 -7.14 -8.46
C ARG A 71 5.99 -5.83 -8.94
N LEU A 72 5.83 -4.86 -8.06
CA LEU A 72 5.24 -3.54 -8.31
C LEU A 72 5.85 -2.52 -7.35
N GLY A 73 5.93 -1.27 -7.78
CA GLY A 73 6.44 -0.14 -6.99
C GLY A 73 7.66 0.50 -7.63
N ALA A 74 7.93 1.73 -7.25
CA ALA A 74 9.16 2.42 -7.61
C ALA A 74 10.35 1.83 -6.84
N PRO A 75 11.57 1.84 -7.38
CA PRO A 75 12.77 1.52 -6.62
C PRO A 75 12.83 2.37 -5.35
N TRP A 76 13.06 1.76 -4.19
CA TRP A 76 13.03 2.48 -2.91
C TRP A 76 14.04 3.64 -2.85
N GLN A 77 15.15 3.53 -3.57
CA GLN A 77 16.18 4.58 -3.66
C GLN A 77 15.64 5.87 -4.29
N GLU A 78 14.60 5.78 -5.13
CA GLU A 78 13.95 6.93 -5.74
C GLU A 78 12.83 7.52 -4.87
N GLY A 79 12.52 6.90 -3.73
CA GLY A 79 11.35 7.21 -2.92
C GLY A 79 11.27 8.68 -2.52
N GLN A 80 12.36 9.25 -1.98
CA GLN A 80 12.39 10.66 -1.57
C GLN A 80 12.16 11.61 -2.75
N ARG A 81 12.88 11.40 -3.87
CA ARG A 81 12.74 12.22 -5.09
C ARG A 81 11.32 12.17 -5.65
N LEU A 82 10.69 10.99 -5.64
CA LEU A 82 9.32 10.83 -6.12
C LEU A 82 8.32 11.53 -5.21
N VAL A 83 8.47 11.41 -3.88
CA VAL A 83 7.59 12.13 -2.92
C VAL A 83 7.73 13.63 -3.10
N GLU A 84 8.93 14.17 -3.23
CA GLU A 84 9.18 15.59 -3.49
C GLU A 84 8.47 16.06 -4.77
N ALA A 85 8.64 15.31 -5.87
CA ALA A 85 8.01 15.61 -7.14
C ALA A 85 6.48 15.51 -7.09
N ILE A 86 5.93 14.52 -6.38
CA ILE A 86 4.47 14.36 -6.19
C ILE A 86 3.91 15.49 -5.32
N ALA A 87 4.62 15.87 -4.25
CA ALA A 87 4.20 16.96 -3.37
C ALA A 87 4.16 18.33 -4.05
N ALA A 88 4.88 18.51 -5.15
CA ALA A 88 4.86 19.72 -5.98
C ALA A 88 3.64 19.77 -6.95
N LEU A 89 2.86 18.70 -7.06
CA LEU A 89 1.68 18.65 -7.92
C LEU A 89 0.45 19.25 -7.20
N GLU A 90 -0.21 20.22 -7.83
CA GLU A 90 -1.31 20.97 -7.22
C GLU A 90 -2.59 20.14 -7.04
N ALA A 91 -2.86 19.21 -7.97
CA ALA A 91 -4.08 18.40 -7.98
C ALA A 91 -3.87 16.95 -7.53
N VAL A 92 -2.72 16.64 -6.89
CA VAL A 92 -2.41 15.32 -6.31
C VAL A 92 -2.05 15.51 -4.85
N GLN A 93 -2.61 14.67 -3.99
CA GLN A 93 -2.31 14.65 -2.56
C GLN A 93 -1.69 13.32 -2.18
N LEU A 94 -0.44 13.31 -1.70
CA LEU A 94 0.16 12.10 -1.16
C LEU A 94 -0.51 11.74 0.18
N ALA A 95 -1.34 10.69 0.15
CA ALA A 95 -2.06 10.18 1.32
C ALA A 95 -1.28 9.09 2.07
N GLY A 96 -0.29 8.45 1.42
CA GLY A 96 0.55 7.46 2.08
C GLY A 96 1.70 6.94 1.23
N VAL A 97 2.65 6.30 1.93
CA VAL A 97 3.79 5.58 1.34
C VAL A 97 3.81 4.16 1.88
N TYR A 98 4.05 3.17 1.02
CA TYR A 98 4.07 1.78 1.45
C TYR A 98 4.99 0.87 0.63
N SER A 99 5.30 -0.29 1.21
CA SER A 99 5.92 -1.39 0.50
C SER A 99 5.24 -2.71 0.81
N HIS A 100 5.74 -3.83 0.28
CA HIS A 100 5.20 -5.16 0.50
C HIS A 100 6.32 -6.15 0.79
N LEU A 101 6.17 -6.91 1.87
CA LEU A 101 7.13 -7.90 2.31
C LEU A 101 6.99 -9.18 1.50
N ALA A 102 8.11 -9.69 1.00
CA ALA A 102 8.15 -10.86 0.12
C ALA A 102 8.04 -12.18 0.90
N ASP A 103 8.65 -12.24 2.09
CA ASP A 103 8.84 -13.50 2.84
C ASP A 103 8.58 -13.33 4.35
N ALA A 104 7.58 -12.51 4.70
CA ALA A 104 7.25 -12.26 6.11
C ALA A 104 6.71 -13.51 6.84
N ASP A 105 6.41 -14.58 6.15
CA ASP A 105 5.99 -15.89 6.66
C ASP A 105 7.11 -16.93 6.72
N ALA A 106 8.36 -16.57 6.42
CA ALA A 106 9.52 -17.45 6.56
C ALA A 106 9.60 -18.09 7.96
N PRO A 107 10.02 -19.35 8.08
CA PRO A 107 10.16 -20.00 9.38
C PRO A 107 11.27 -19.39 10.24
N GLY A 108 11.17 -19.53 11.55
CA GLY A 108 12.15 -19.06 12.52
C GLY A 108 11.63 -18.03 13.52
N ALA A 109 12.44 -17.76 14.53
CA ALA A 109 12.16 -16.73 15.53
C ALA A 109 12.60 -15.35 15.02
N GLY A 110 11.74 -14.36 15.14
CA GLY A 110 12.00 -13.00 14.70
C GLY A 110 11.83 -12.78 13.19
N LEU A 111 12.45 -11.73 12.67
CA LEU A 111 12.39 -11.39 11.24
C LEU A 111 13.50 -12.14 10.49
N ASP A 112 13.13 -12.75 9.36
CA ASP A 112 14.11 -13.29 8.42
C ASP A 112 14.98 -12.19 7.80
N PRO A 113 16.15 -12.54 7.18
CA PRO A 113 17.07 -11.54 6.65
C PRO A 113 16.45 -10.64 5.57
N LEU A 114 15.61 -11.19 4.68
CA LEU A 114 14.98 -10.42 3.60
C LEU A 114 13.94 -9.45 4.16
N THR A 115 13.07 -9.90 5.06
CA THR A 115 12.08 -9.03 5.72
C THR A 115 12.76 -7.90 6.49
N ARG A 116 13.86 -8.19 7.20
CA ARG A 116 14.66 -7.18 7.91
C ARG A 116 15.26 -6.17 6.94
N GLN A 117 15.85 -6.65 5.85
CA GLN A 117 16.40 -5.78 4.80
C GLN A 117 15.32 -4.88 4.20
N GLN A 118 14.15 -5.44 3.85
CA GLN A 118 13.04 -4.67 3.31
C GLN A 118 12.54 -3.60 4.29
N GLN A 119 12.47 -3.92 5.58
CA GLN A 119 12.14 -2.95 6.61
C GLN A 119 13.17 -1.83 6.68
N GLN A 120 14.47 -2.16 6.73
CA GLN A 120 15.56 -1.17 6.76
C GLN A 120 15.53 -0.22 5.57
N GLN A 121 15.27 -0.73 4.37
CA GLN A 121 15.13 0.09 3.17
C GLN A 121 13.91 1.01 3.23
N PHE A 122 12.78 0.51 3.74
CA PHE A 122 11.59 1.33 3.95
C PHE A 122 11.84 2.43 4.98
N GLU A 123 12.47 2.11 6.11
CA GLU A 123 12.87 3.06 7.16
C GLU A 123 13.85 4.13 6.64
N ALA A 124 14.80 3.74 5.77
CA ALA A 124 15.74 4.69 5.15
C ALA A 124 14.99 5.76 4.34
N VAL A 125 13.96 5.36 3.58
CA VAL A 125 13.12 6.32 2.85
C VAL A 125 12.36 7.21 3.82
N LEU A 126 11.69 6.66 4.83
CA LEU A 126 10.92 7.44 5.80
C LEU A 126 11.79 8.45 6.55
N THR A 127 13.00 8.05 6.94
CA THR A 127 13.98 8.93 7.57
C THR A 127 14.41 10.06 6.63
N GLY A 128 14.69 9.74 5.36
CA GLY A 128 15.01 10.76 4.35
C GLY A 128 13.88 11.77 4.14
N LEU A 129 12.64 11.30 4.08
CA LEU A 129 11.46 12.18 3.98
C LEU A 129 11.35 13.11 5.19
N GLN A 130 11.51 12.57 6.40
CA GLN A 130 11.46 13.35 7.64
C GLN A 130 12.57 14.42 7.67
N GLN A 131 13.80 14.07 7.31
CA GLN A 131 14.92 14.99 7.27
C GLN A 131 14.74 16.11 6.24
N ALA A 132 14.09 15.80 5.12
CA ALA A 132 13.77 16.77 4.08
C ALA A 132 12.49 17.59 4.36
N GLY A 133 11.78 17.34 5.45
CA GLY A 133 10.50 18.00 5.76
C GLY A 133 9.38 17.62 4.79
N LEU A 134 9.48 16.47 4.11
CA LEU A 134 8.51 15.99 3.14
C LEU A 134 7.41 15.13 3.79
N PRO A 135 6.18 15.18 3.28
CA PRO A 135 5.10 14.36 3.81
C PRO A 135 5.31 12.87 3.47
N SER A 136 4.99 11.97 4.38
CA SER A 136 4.88 10.54 4.09
C SER A 136 3.42 10.06 3.98
N GLY A 137 2.47 10.83 4.51
CA GLY A 137 1.12 10.35 4.72
C GLY A 137 1.10 9.10 5.60
N ALA A 138 0.12 8.23 5.43
CA ALA A 138 0.03 6.97 6.14
C ALA A 138 1.12 5.98 5.66
N ARG A 139 1.92 5.48 6.60
CA ARG A 139 3.00 4.52 6.34
C ARG A 139 2.49 3.11 6.57
N HIS A 140 2.71 2.20 5.63
CA HIS A 140 2.27 0.82 5.82
C HIS A 140 3.14 -0.20 5.08
N LEU A 141 3.47 -1.28 5.79
CA LEU A 141 4.37 -2.34 5.33
C LEU A 141 3.75 -3.73 5.50
N ALA A 142 3.11 -3.98 6.65
CA ALA A 142 2.67 -5.31 7.05
C ALA A 142 1.54 -5.86 6.16
N ASN A 143 1.75 -7.09 5.66
CA ASN A 143 0.74 -8.01 5.18
C ASN A 143 0.22 -8.88 6.34
N SER A 144 -0.63 -9.88 6.09
CA SER A 144 -1.16 -10.77 7.14
C SER A 144 -0.06 -11.45 7.96
N ALA A 145 1.01 -11.91 7.30
CA ALA A 145 2.12 -12.58 7.98
C ALA A 145 2.90 -11.62 8.91
N ALA A 146 3.27 -10.47 8.40
CA ALA A 146 3.97 -9.45 9.16
C ALA A 146 3.12 -8.89 10.32
N THR A 147 1.81 -8.76 10.12
CA THR A 147 0.87 -8.34 11.17
C THR A 147 0.88 -9.32 12.34
N LEU A 148 0.88 -10.63 12.05
CA LEU A 148 0.91 -11.66 13.09
C LEU A 148 2.31 -11.87 13.70
N ARG A 149 3.38 -11.47 12.98
CA ARG A 149 4.76 -11.69 13.38
C ARG A 149 5.29 -10.64 14.33
N SER A 150 5.09 -9.36 14.03
CA SER A 150 5.74 -8.28 14.77
C SER A 150 4.97 -6.96 14.71
N PRO A 151 4.59 -6.40 15.87
CA PRO A 151 4.01 -5.05 15.94
C PRO A 151 4.91 -3.96 15.35
N GLY A 152 6.24 -4.14 15.37
CA GLY A 152 7.20 -3.19 14.78
C GLY A 152 7.09 -3.02 13.26
N LEU A 153 6.31 -3.88 12.58
CA LEU A 153 6.04 -3.77 11.14
C LEU A 153 4.70 -3.11 10.81
N HIS A 154 3.88 -2.77 11.81
CA HIS A 154 2.52 -2.26 11.60
C HIS A 154 2.48 -0.85 11.04
N TYR A 155 3.40 0.03 11.50
CA TYR A 155 3.37 1.47 11.22
C TYR A 155 1.98 2.07 11.50
N ASP A 156 1.41 2.84 10.57
CA ASP A 156 0.13 3.53 10.77
C ASP A 156 -1.08 2.65 10.41
N LEU A 157 -0.89 1.65 9.54
CA LEU A 157 -1.94 0.68 9.18
C LEU A 157 -1.37 -0.65 8.66
N VAL A 158 -2.16 -1.71 8.77
CA VAL A 158 -1.84 -3.06 8.27
C VAL A 158 -2.77 -3.46 7.12
N ARG A 159 -2.28 -4.32 6.23
CA ARG A 159 -3.04 -4.83 5.08
C ARG A 159 -3.33 -6.32 5.27
N VAL A 160 -4.32 -6.61 6.08
CA VAL A 160 -4.71 -7.98 6.42
C VAL A 160 -5.67 -8.53 5.37
N GLY A 161 -5.20 -9.45 4.55
CA GLY A 161 -6.02 -10.19 3.59
C GLY A 161 -6.30 -11.61 4.10
N LEU A 162 -5.33 -12.50 3.96
CA LEU A 162 -5.48 -13.93 4.28
C LEU A 162 -5.99 -14.19 5.71
N ALA A 163 -5.42 -13.49 6.70
CA ALA A 163 -5.84 -13.66 8.08
C ALA A 163 -7.25 -13.07 8.36
N LEU A 164 -7.71 -12.09 7.59
CA LEU A 164 -9.09 -11.58 7.68
C LEU A 164 -10.12 -12.65 7.27
N TYR A 165 -9.76 -13.50 6.28
CA TYR A 165 -10.58 -14.64 5.87
C TYR A 165 -10.40 -15.88 6.75
N GLY A 166 -9.69 -15.75 7.88
CA GLY A 166 -9.55 -16.81 8.87
C GLY A 166 -8.44 -17.83 8.57
N HIS A 167 -7.55 -17.52 7.63
CA HIS A 167 -6.43 -18.40 7.28
C HIS A 167 -5.10 -17.87 7.82
N ARG A 168 -4.30 -18.73 8.42
CA ARG A 168 -2.93 -18.39 8.84
C ARG A 168 -2.00 -18.41 7.64
N PRO A 169 -1.17 -17.37 7.46
CA PRO A 169 -0.13 -17.36 6.42
C PRO A 169 0.88 -18.50 6.58
N ALA A 170 1.22 -18.85 7.82
CA ALA A 170 2.06 -19.99 8.15
C ALA A 170 1.67 -20.57 9.53
N ALA A 171 1.85 -21.87 9.73
CA ALA A 171 1.42 -22.56 10.96
C ALA A 171 2.07 -22.01 12.24
N HIS A 172 3.30 -21.51 12.15
CA HIS A 172 4.07 -20.97 13.28
C HIS A 172 3.70 -19.51 13.63
N LEU A 173 2.88 -18.82 12.82
CA LEU A 173 2.47 -17.43 13.06
C LEU A 173 1.15 -17.36 13.84
N GLY A 174 1.01 -16.32 14.66
CA GLY A 174 -0.23 -16.05 15.39
C GLY A 174 -0.57 -17.12 16.43
N GLY A 175 0.43 -17.71 17.08
CA GLY A 175 0.23 -18.66 18.17
C GLY A 175 -0.70 -18.11 19.24
N GLY A 176 -1.79 -18.80 19.57
CA GLY A 176 -2.81 -18.37 20.52
C GLY A 176 -3.98 -17.57 19.90
N LEU A 177 -3.89 -17.09 18.66
CA LEU A 177 -4.99 -16.45 17.96
C LEU A 177 -5.90 -17.50 17.28
N ALA A 178 -7.15 -17.59 17.69
CA ALA A 178 -8.14 -18.46 17.06
C ALA A 178 -8.71 -17.77 15.81
N LEU A 179 -8.15 -18.12 14.62
CA LEU A 179 -8.72 -17.68 13.34
C LEU A 179 -9.83 -18.66 12.92
N GLN A 180 -10.96 -18.12 12.47
CA GLN A 180 -12.10 -18.90 11.97
C GLN A 180 -12.24 -18.66 10.47
N PRO A 181 -12.18 -19.72 9.62
CA PRO A 181 -12.38 -19.57 8.19
C PRO A 181 -13.74 -18.96 7.86
N ALA A 182 -13.72 -17.82 7.15
CA ALA A 182 -14.90 -17.07 6.73
C ALA A 182 -15.27 -17.31 5.26
N MET A 183 -14.41 -18.00 4.48
CA MET A 183 -14.60 -18.25 3.06
C MET A 183 -14.37 -19.72 2.72
N GLN A 184 -15.22 -20.27 1.85
CA GLN A 184 -15.07 -21.62 1.30
C GLN A 184 -15.14 -21.55 -0.23
N VAL A 185 -14.18 -22.20 -0.90
CA VAL A 185 -14.25 -22.44 -2.35
C VAL A 185 -14.90 -23.79 -2.57
N ARG A 186 -16.00 -23.82 -3.34
CA ARG A 186 -16.71 -25.05 -3.69
C ARG A 186 -16.68 -25.23 -5.20
N ALA A 187 -16.26 -26.40 -5.67
CA ALA A 187 -16.43 -26.83 -7.05
C ALA A 187 -17.75 -27.61 -7.20
N ARG A 188 -18.44 -27.44 -8.33
CA ARG A 188 -19.57 -28.26 -8.77
C ARG A 188 -19.13 -29.16 -9.90
#